data_a9f340184df579b0518641ef9e74dd6a
#
_entry.id   a9f340184df579b0518641ef9e74dd6a
#
_cell.length_a   1.000
_cell.length_b   1.000
_cell.length_c   1.000
_cell.angle_alpha   90.00
_cell.angle_beta   90.00
_cell.angle_gamma   90.00
#
_symmetry.space_group_name_H-M   'P 1'
#
loop_
_entity.id
_entity.type
_entity.pdbx_description
1 polymer ?
#
loop_
_entity_poly.entity_id
_entity_poly.type
_entity_poly.pdbx_seq_one_letter_code
_entity_poly.pdbx_strand_id
1 'polypeptide(L)'
;KLTEFKDDYLRLTNHWSFNDYIGFEVGLVSHQRKAVVESFYKLFNYPSKYVSVAPAVALELLPWGKKGSIFKIDYEKGWKNLLGSNIDYERVEADAQTIFQASRRQSYSIRLGAGFYTRKGDHWDFVDYTNFHDDNIPGGWNDSWSGEFELLPSQWYNASDYYIRGNFTYEAPMIATAWLPLIGKYIEAERLYVSSLVVNHLHPYTEWGYGVTTRAITLGIFAAFKNTKFNGIGCRFGFELFRDW
;
A
#
# COMPACT_ATOMS: atom_id res chain seq x y z
N LYS A 1 7.16 8.93 20.90
CA LYS A 1 7.61 8.09 19.78
C LYS A 1 7.05 6.70 20.02
N LEU A 2 6.20 6.24 19.17
CA LEU A 2 5.58 4.92 19.31
C LEU A 2 6.65 3.86 19.23
N THR A 3 6.54 2.94 20.14
CA THR A 3 7.36 1.76 20.19
C THR A 3 6.84 0.76 19.17
N GLU A 4 7.74 -0.01 18.61
CA GLU A 4 7.41 -1.10 17.71
C GLU A 4 6.50 -2.11 18.42
N PHE A 5 5.53 -2.64 17.68
CA PHE A 5 4.68 -3.72 18.14
C PHE A 5 4.65 -4.86 17.14
N LYS A 6 4.43 -6.06 17.66
CA LYS A 6 4.14 -7.24 16.86
C LYS A 6 2.63 -7.29 16.63
N ASP A 7 2.20 -7.50 15.40
CA ASP A 7 0.80 -7.69 15.03
C ASP A 7 0.62 -9.12 14.49
N ASP A 8 -0.23 -9.89 15.15
CA ASP A 8 -0.71 -11.16 14.64
C ASP A 8 -2.09 -10.88 14.01
N TYR A 9 -2.17 -10.98 12.70
CA TYR A 9 -3.31 -10.56 11.89
C TYR A 9 -4.03 -11.75 11.26
N LEU A 10 -5.34 -11.75 11.33
CA LEU A 10 -6.21 -12.71 10.66
C LEU A 10 -7.39 -11.98 10.02
N ARG A 11 -7.57 -12.17 8.72
CA ARG A 11 -8.74 -11.67 7.98
C ARG A 11 -9.47 -12.86 7.34
N LEU A 12 -10.75 -13.01 7.66
CA LEU A 12 -11.64 -13.99 7.06
C LEU A 12 -12.75 -13.24 6.35
N THR A 13 -12.77 -13.34 5.03
CA THR A 13 -13.74 -12.61 4.22
C THR A 13 -14.44 -13.53 3.24
N ASN A 14 -15.67 -13.17 2.90
CA ASN A 14 -16.42 -13.77 1.83
C ASN A 14 -16.76 -12.66 0.83
N HIS A 15 -16.44 -12.89 -0.41
CA HIS A 15 -16.66 -11.95 -1.51
C HIS A 15 -17.78 -12.46 -2.42
N TRP A 16 -18.73 -11.59 -2.73
CA TRP A 16 -19.82 -11.83 -3.67
C TRP A 16 -19.75 -10.84 -4.83
N SER A 17 -19.72 -11.35 -6.05
CA SER A 17 -19.90 -10.52 -7.24
C SER A 17 -21.37 -10.59 -7.66
N PHE A 18 -22.10 -9.50 -7.53
CA PHE A 18 -23.49 -9.43 -7.96
C PHE A 18 -23.62 -9.38 -9.48
N ASN A 19 -22.65 -8.76 -10.12
CA ASN A 19 -22.51 -8.69 -11.57
C ASN A 19 -21.06 -8.33 -11.92
N ASP A 20 -20.78 -8.01 -13.18
CA ASP A 20 -19.44 -7.63 -13.63
C ASP A 20 -19.01 -6.22 -13.18
N TYR A 21 -19.88 -5.48 -12.50
CA TYR A 21 -19.67 -4.08 -12.11
C TYR A 21 -19.64 -3.85 -10.60
N ILE A 22 -20.22 -4.76 -9.81
CA ILE A 22 -20.38 -4.58 -8.36
C ILE A 22 -19.99 -5.85 -7.62
N GLY A 23 -19.03 -5.72 -6.74
CA GLY A 23 -18.64 -6.72 -5.75
C GLY A 23 -18.93 -6.23 -4.33
N PHE A 24 -19.14 -7.15 -3.43
CA PHE A 24 -19.36 -6.89 -2.03
C PHE A 24 -18.59 -7.92 -1.19
N GLU A 25 -17.90 -7.45 -0.16
CA GLU A 25 -17.13 -8.29 0.74
C GLU A 25 -17.63 -8.08 2.17
N VAL A 26 -17.79 -9.18 2.89
CA VAL A 26 -18.10 -9.16 4.33
C VAL A 26 -17.14 -10.09 5.03
N GLY A 27 -16.67 -9.70 6.20
CA GLY A 27 -15.75 -10.53 6.93
C GLY A 27 -15.55 -10.12 8.38
N LEU A 28 -14.61 -10.81 8.98
CA LEU A 28 -14.08 -10.53 10.31
C LEU A 28 -12.58 -10.33 10.20
N VAL A 29 -12.12 -9.28 10.85
CA VAL A 29 -10.69 -8.94 10.96
C VAL A 29 -10.30 -9.04 12.43
N SER A 30 -9.22 -9.73 12.72
CA SER A 30 -8.67 -9.82 14.06
C SER A 30 -7.22 -9.39 14.06
N HIS A 31 -6.91 -8.48 14.96
CA HIS A 31 -5.55 -8.05 15.26
C HIS A 31 -5.22 -8.40 16.70
N GLN A 32 -4.06 -8.99 16.92
CA GLN A 32 -3.48 -9.13 18.23
C GLN A 32 -2.14 -8.39 18.23
N ARG A 33 -2.14 -7.20 18.80
CA ARG A 33 -0.95 -6.33 18.85
C ARG A 33 -0.30 -6.40 20.20
N LYS A 34 1.00 -6.63 20.22
CA LYS A 34 1.81 -6.71 21.43
C LYS A 34 3.04 -5.81 21.27
N ALA A 35 3.27 -4.94 22.26
CA ALA A 35 4.44 -4.08 22.28
C ALA A 35 5.74 -4.91 22.34
N VAL A 36 6.72 -4.56 21.51
CA VAL A 36 8.05 -5.19 21.52
C VAL A 36 8.81 -4.83 22.81
N VAL A 37 8.68 -3.59 23.27
CA VAL A 37 9.28 -3.11 24.51
C VAL A 37 8.20 -2.91 25.57
N GLU A 38 7.82 -3.98 26.26
CA GLU A 38 6.76 -3.93 27.28
C GLU A 38 7.10 -3.02 28.48
N SER A 39 8.37 -2.85 28.79
CA SER A 39 8.81 -2.03 29.94
C SER A 39 8.37 -0.56 29.83
N PHE A 40 8.30 -0.04 28.61
CA PHE A 40 7.83 1.32 28.36
C PHE A 40 6.34 1.48 28.74
N TYR A 41 5.51 0.52 28.33
CA TYR A 41 4.08 0.55 28.63
C TYR A 41 3.80 0.36 30.13
N LYS A 42 4.56 -0.51 30.79
CA LYS A 42 4.46 -0.73 32.23
C LYS A 42 4.81 0.52 33.03
N LEU A 43 5.80 1.31 32.56
CA LEU A 43 6.20 2.56 33.20
C LEU A 43 5.07 3.58 33.28
N PHE A 44 4.22 3.61 32.26
CA PHE A 44 3.06 4.52 32.17
C PHE A 44 1.74 3.87 32.58
N ASN A 45 1.78 2.64 33.10
CA ASN A 45 0.61 1.86 33.46
C ASN A 45 -0.37 1.63 32.30
N TYR A 46 0.16 1.50 31.09
CA TYR A 46 -0.62 1.18 29.89
C TYR A 46 -0.59 -0.31 29.60
N PRO A 47 -1.67 -0.88 29.08
CA PRO A 47 -1.66 -2.27 28.58
C PRO A 47 -0.64 -2.43 27.47
N SER A 48 0.16 -3.50 27.52
CA SER A 48 1.17 -3.81 26.49
C SER A 48 0.64 -4.71 25.37
N LYS A 49 -0.61 -5.16 25.51
CA LYS A 49 -1.27 -6.05 24.56
C LYS A 49 -2.70 -5.61 24.29
N TYR A 50 -3.05 -5.59 23.02
CA TYR A 50 -4.41 -5.33 22.55
C TYR A 50 -4.88 -6.42 21.62
N VAL A 51 -6.17 -6.73 21.73
CA VAL A 51 -6.86 -7.64 20.84
C VAL A 51 -8.04 -6.88 20.24
N SER A 52 -8.18 -6.90 18.94
CA SER A 52 -9.37 -6.43 18.25
C SER A 52 -9.99 -7.55 17.43
N VAL A 53 -11.30 -7.61 17.45
CA VAL A 53 -12.09 -8.38 16.51
C VAL A 53 -13.11 -7.44 15.93
N ALA A 54 -13.09 -7.25 14.64
CA ALA A 54 -13.87 -6.26 13.94
C ALA A 54 -14.60 -6.88 12.74
N PRO A 55 -15.92 -6.76 12.65
CA PRO A 55 -16.60 -6.91 11.37
C PRO A 55 -16.07 -5.89 10.37
N ALA A 56 -15.87 -6.36 9.15
CA ALA A 56 -15.43 -5.56 8.02
C ALA A 56 -16.36 -5.77 6.84
N VAL A 57 -16.66 -4.70 6.14
CA VAL A 57 -17.44 -4.72 4.91
C VAL A 57 -16.71 -3.90 3.85
N ALA A 58 -16.73 -4.37 2.62
CA ALA A 58 -16.20 -3.61 1.50
C ALA A 58 -17.17 -3.62 0.32
N LEU A 59 -17.22 -2.49 -0.36
CA LEU A 59 -17.91 -2.32 -1.63
C LEU A 59 -16.87 -2.14 -2.72
N GLU A 60 -16.97 -2.95 -3.77
CA GLU A 60 -16.13 -2.87 -4.96
C GLU A 60 -16.98 -2.44 -6.15
N LEU A 61 -16.52 -1.41 -6.83
CA LEU A 61 -17.17 -0.88 -8.04
C LEU A 61 -16.22 -0.99 -9.21
N LEU A 62 -16.68 -1.58 -10.30
CA LEU A 62 -15.96 -1.83 -11.54
C LEU A 62 -16.68 -1.15 -12.72
N PRO A 63 -16.65 0.20 -12.84
CA PRO A 63 -17.50 0.93 -13.79
C PRO A 63 -17.33 0.50 -15.25
N TRP A 64 -16.18 -0.03 -15.60
CA TRP A 64 -15.84 -0.52 -16.94
C TRP A 64 -15.61 -2.04 -16.97
N GLY A 65 -16.16 -2.76 -15.98
CA GLY A 65 -16.01 -4.20 -15.83
C GLY A 65 -14.64 -4.62 -15.29
N LYS A 66 -14.38 -5.92 -15.20
CA LYS A 66 -13.22 -6.53 -14.54
C LYS A 66 -11.84 -6.13 -15.09
N LYS A 67 -11.78 -5.58 -16.28
CA LYS A 67 -10.54 -5.13 -16.93
C LYS A 67 -10.31 -3.62 -16.83
N GLY A 68 -11.21 -2.91 -16.19
CA GLY A 68 -11.18 -1.46 -16.07
C GLY A 68 -10.66 -0.96 -14.73
N SER A 69 -11.11 0.24 -14.37
CA SER A 69 -10.81 0.83 -13.06
C SER A 69 -11.54 0.10 -11.95
N ILE A 70 -10.88 -0.03 -10.82
CA ILE A 70 -11.41 -0.64 -9.60
C ILE A 70 -11.51 0.47 -8.56
N PHE A 71 -12.67 0.59 -7.92
CA PHE A 71 -12.89 1.46 -6.77
C PHE A 71 -13.35 0.59 -5.62
N LYS A 72 -12.62 0.63 -4.52
CA LYS A 72 -12.95 -0.15 -3.32
C LYS A 72 -13.13 0.79 -2.15
N ILE A 73 -14.19 0.59 -1.37
CA ILE A 73 -14.43 1.29 -0.12
C ILE A 73 -14.56 0.22 0.95
N ASP A 74 -13.69 0.28 1.94
CA ASP A 74 -13.65 -0.60 3.10
C ASP A 74 -14.13 0.13 4.35
N TYR A 75 -14.97 -0.52 5.12
CA TYR A 75 -15.39 -0.08 6.44
C TYR A 75 -15.16 -1.19 7.46
N GLU A 76 -14.53 -0.83 8.56
CA GLU A 76 -14.19 -1.77 9.62
C GLU A 76 -14.51 -1.14 10.99
N LYS A 77 -15.18 -1.92 11.84
CA LYS A 77 -15.55 -1.47 13.18
C LYS A 77 -15.20 -2.51 14.23
N GLY A 78 -14.25 -2.17 15.07
CA GLY A 78 -13.92 -2.93 16.28
C GLY A 78 -14.87 -2.55 17.41
N TRP A 79 -15.42 -3.55 18.10
CA TRP A 79 -16.21 -3.34 19.31
C TRP A 79 -15.51 -3.93 20.51
N LYS A 80 -15.39 -3.11 21.56
CA LYS A 80 -14.92 -3.57 22.86
C LYS A 80 -15.84 -4.69 23.39
N ASN A 81 -15.25 -5.74 23.94
CA ASN A 81 -15.90 -6.96 24.44
C ASN A 81 -16.48 -7.92 23.37
N LEU A 82 -16.35 -7.64 22.10
CA LEU A 82 -16.71 -8.60 21.05
C LEU A 82 -15.60 -9.65 20.93
N LEU A 83 -15.92 -10.94 21.16
CA LEU A 83 -14.99 -12.06 21.02
C LEU A 83 -13.61 -11.85 21.70
N GLY A 84 -13.62 -11.18 22.87
CA GLY A 84 -12.38 -10.88 23.60
C GLY A 84 -11.64 -9.62 23.17
N SER A 85 -12.22 -8.83 22.29
CA SER A 85 -11.68 -7.51 21.92
C SER A 85 -11.66 -6.57 23.12
N ASN A 86 -10.55 -5.86 23.32
CA ASN A 86 -10.39 -4.87 24.38
C ASN A 86 -10.25 -3.43 23.86
N ILE A 87 -10.32 -3.24 22.55
CA ILE A 87 -10.23 -1.93 21.89
C ILE A 87 -11.49 -1.65 21.06
N ASP A 88 -11.87 -0.38 20.99
CA ASP A 88 -12.97 0.13 20.19
C ASP A 88 -12.42 1.11 19.16
N TYR A 89 -12.72 0.89 17.90
CA TYR A 89 -12.30 1.78 16.82
C TYR A 89 -13.23 1.67 15.62
N GLU A 90 -13.16 2.64 14.76
CA GLU A 90 -13.90 2.67 13.52
C GLU A 90 -13.05 3.33 12.44
N ARG A 91 -12.90 2.69 11.28
CA ARG A 91 -12.13 3.22 10.17
C ARG A 91 -12.83 3.05 8.83
N VAL A 92 -12.53 3.95 7.94
CA VAL A 92 -12.96 3.95 6.54
C VAL A 92 -11.73 4.08 5.66
N GLU A 93 -11.69 3.29 4.61
CA GLU A 93 -10.67 3.39 3.56
C GLU A 93 -11.33 3.41 2.20
N ALA A 94 -10.73 4.13 1.28
CA ALA A 94 -11.09 4.14 -0.12
C ALA A 94 -9.83 3.98 -0.97
N ASP A 95 -9.87 3.09 -1.93
CA ASP A 95 -8.78 2.85 -2.88
C ASP A 95 -9.35 2.84 -4.30
N ALA A 96 -8.65 3.46 -5.22
CA ALA A 96 -9.00 3.51 -6.63
C ALA A 96 -7.77 3.18 -7.46
N GLN A 97 -7.91 2.22 -8.36
CA GLN A 97 -6.84 1.83 -9.27
C GLN A 97 -7.36 1.80 -10.70
N THR A 98 -6.57 2.32 -11.61
CA THR A 98 -6.86 2.25 -13.03
C THR A 98 -5.58 2.04 -13.83
N ILE A 99 -5.69 1.26 -14.91
CA ILE A 99 -4.64 1.11 -15.91
C ILE A 99 -5.22 1.58 -17.23
N PHE A 100 -4.62 2.59 -17.80
CA PHE A 100 -5.04 3.19 -19.05
C PHE A 100 -4.02 2.91 -20.15
N GLN A 101 -4.45 2.22 -21.20
CA GLN A 101 -3.63 1.94 -22.37
C GLN A 101 -3.73 3.10 -23.37
N ALA A 102 -2.66 3.89 -23.49
CA ALA A 102 -2.60 4.99 -24.47
C ALA A 102 -2.27 4.47 -25.88
N SER A 103 -1.49 3.40 -25.98
CA SER A 103 -1.17 2.71 -27.21
C SER A 103 -0.86 1.22 -26.93
N ARG A 104 -0.54 0.44 -27.97
CA ARG A 104 -0.19 -0.98 -27.79
C ARG A 104 0.99 -1.23 -26.86
N ARG A 105 1.85 -0.24 -26.65
CA ARG A 105 3.10 -0.35 -25.86
C ARG A 105 3.27 0.77 -24.85
N GLN A 106 2.23 1.56 -24.59
CA GLN A 106 2.27 2.66 -23.62
C GLN A 106 1.08 2.55 -22.70
N SER A 107 1.35 2.56 -21.42
CA SER A 107 0.31 2.50 -20.39
C SER A 107 0.57 3.51 -19.27
N TYR A 108 -0.51 3.93 -18.65
CA TYR A 108 -0.51 4.70 -17.41
C TYR A 108 -1.21 3.89 -16.34
N SER A 109 -0.57 3.71 -15.22
CA SER A 109 -1.18 3.14 -14.02
C SER A 109 -1.32 4.24 -12.97
N ILE A 110 -2.51 4.36 -12.42
CA ILE A 110 -2.82 5.35 -11.39
C ILE A 110 -3.47 4.60 -10.23
N ARG A 111 -2.96 4.80 -9.02
CA ARG A 111 -3.57 4.34 -7.78
C ARG A 111 -3.72 5.51 -6.83
N LEU A 112 -4.92 5.70 -6.31
CA LEU A 112 -5.25 6.71 -5.33
C LEU A 112 -5.85 6.01 -4.12
N GLY A 113 -5.41 6.36 -2.93
CA GLY A 113 -5.92 5.78 -1.71
C GLY A 113 -6.04 6.82 -0.61
N ALA A 114 -7.05 6.68 0.21
CA ALA A 114 -7.24 7.49 1.39
C ALA A 114 -7.90 6.66 2.49
N GLY A 115 -7.51 6.91 3.73
CA GLY A 115 -8.11 6.27 4.88
C GLY A 115 -8.09 7.18 6.09
N PHE A 116 -9.05 7.02 6.97
CA PHE A 116 -9.11 7.75 8.23
C PHE A 116 -9.86 6.95 9.30
N TYR A 117 -9.52 7.22 10.54
CA TYR A 117 -10.26 6.72 11.69
C TYR A 117 -11.33 7.73 12.09
N THR A 118 -12.59 7.30 12.08
CA THR A 118 -13.72 8.09 12.61
C THR A 118 -13.77 7.99 14.12
N ARG A 119 -13.29 6.88 14.69
CA ARG A 119 -13.21 6.64 16.12
C ARG A 119 -12.00 5.79 16.46
N LYS A 120 -11.27 6.13 17.53
CA LYS A 120 -10.07 5.41 17.95
C LYS A 120 -10.14 4.77 19.35
N GLY A 121 -11.15 5.10 20.15
CA GLY A 121 -11.26 4.67 21.54
C GLY A 121 -10.22 5.31 22.46
N ASP A 122 -10.09 4.74 23.68
CA ASP A 122 -9.24 5.30 24.74
C ASP A 122 -7.75 5.01 24.53
N HIS A 123 -7.40 4.02 23.68
CA HIS A 123 -6.04 3.52 23.46
C HIS A 123 -5.71 3.57 21.96
N TRP A 124 -5.70 4.76 21.43
CA TRP A 124 -5.48 5.07 20.03
C TRP A 124 -4.08 4.74 19.52
N ASP A 125 -3.11 4.59 20.41
CA ASP A 125 -1.70 4.29 20.10
C ASP A 125 -1.49 2.92 19.44
N PHE A 126 -2.45 2.01 19.56
CA PHE A 126 -2.48 0.73 18.84
C PHE A 126 -3.35 0.71 17.58
N VAL A 127 -3.98 1.84 17.27
CA VAL A 127 -4.87 1.99 16.12
C VAL A 127 -4.18 2.90 15.12
N ASP A 128 -3.55 2.32 14.14
CA ASP A 128 -2.83 3.03 13.08
C ASP A 128 -3.01 2.33 11.73
N TYR A 129 -2.62 3.01 10.67
CA TYR A 129 -2.51 2.44 9.35
C TYR A 129 -1.12 1.85 9.15
N THR A 130 -0.91 0.63 9.61
CA THR A 130 0.29 -0.12 9.30
C THR A 130 0.19 -0.67 7.88
N ASN A 131 1.25 -0.52 7.12
CA ASN A 131 1.45 -1.10 5.79
C ASN A 131 0.52 -0.58 4.68
N PHE A 132 -0.33 0.42 4.92
CA PHE A 132 -1.27 0.98 3.93
C PHE A 132 -1.91 -0.09 3.03
N HIS A 133 -2.20 -1.26 3.62
CA HIS A 133 -2.67 -2.43 2.87
C HIS A 133 -1.85 -2.69 1.60
N ASP A 134 -0.54 -2.53 1.68
CA ASP A 134 0.31 -3.11 0.68
C ASP A 134 0.22 -4.62 0.86
N ASP A 135 -0.82 -5.21 0.25
CA ASP A 135 -1.00 -6.66 0.14
C ASP A 135 0.12 -7.27 -0.70
N ASN A 136 0.93 -6.43 -1.29
CA ASN A 136 2.08 -6.82 -2.05
C ASN A 136 3.19 -7.18 -1.08
N ILE A 137 3.49 -8.44 -1.03
CA ILE A 137 4.71 -8.94 -0.40
C ILE A 137 5.88 -8.30 -1.14
N PRO A 138 6.69 -7.46 -0.48
CA PRO A 138 7.87 -6.90 -1.11
C PRO A 138 8.73 -8.04 -1.66
N GLY A 139 9.02 -8.03 -2.95
CA GLY A 139 9.75 -9.10 -3.60
C GLY A 139 8.89 -10.23 -4.17
N GLY A 140 7.60 -10.02 -4.39
CA GLY A 140 6.88 -10.82 -5.36
C GLY A 140 7.64 -10.77 -6.69
N TRP A 141 7.65 -11.86 -7.42
CA TRP A 141 8.34 -12.01 -8.71
C TRP A 141 7.79 -11.10 -9.82
N ASN A 142 6.94 -10.15 -9.45
CA ASN A 142 6.33 -9.19 -10.35
C ASN A 142 7.14 -7.89 -10.34
N ASP A 143 7.77 -7.60 -11.45
CA ASP A 143 8.68 -6.47 -11.65
C ASP A 143 8.00 -5.10 -11.72
N SER A 144 6.71 -5.04 -11.56
CA SER A 144 6.01 -3.78 -11.70
C SER A 144 5.84 -3.11 -10.34
N TRP A 145 6.79 -2.39 -9.86
CA TRP A 145 6.72 -1.55 -8.65
C TRP A 145 5.68 -0.43 -8.74
N SER A 146 4.66 -0.67 -9.56
CA SER A 146 3.58 0.27 -9.81
C SER A 146 2.59 0.29 -8.65
N GLY A 147 2.32 1.45 -8.10
CA GLY A 147 1.36 1.61 -7.01
C GLY A 147 1.93 1.39 -5.61
N GLU A 148 3.26 1.33 -5.46
CA GLU A 148 3.97 1.07 -4.19
C GLU A 148 4.94 2.19 -3.83
N PHE A 149 5.44 2.12 -2.59
CA PHE A 149 6.54 2.96 -2.11
C PHE A 149 7.76 2.08 -1.87
N GLU A 150 8.87 2.42 -2.52
CA GLU A 150 10.08 1.60 -2.52
C GLU A 150 11.06 1.95 -1.41
N LEU A 151 11.03 3.19 -0.95
CA LEU A 151 11.98 3.73 0.03
C LEU A 151 11.33 4.22 1.32
N LEU A 152 10.01 4.09 1.45
CA LEU A 152 9.27 4.56 2.61
C LEU A 152 9.60 3.72 3.87
N PRO A 153 10.24 4.30 4.88
CA PRO A 153 10.51 3.57 6.12
C PRO A 153 9.22 3.31 6.91
N SER A 154 8.99 2.08 7.34
CA SER A 154 7.79 1.67 8.09
C SER A 154 7.51 2.52 9.33
N GLN A 155 8.56 2.99 9.99
CA GLN A 155 8.46 3.82 11.19
C GLN A 155 7.85 5.21 10.95
N TRP A 156 7.64 5.64 9.70
CA TRP A 156 7.15 6.98 9.40
C TRP A 156 5.64 7.07 9.31
N TYR A 157 4.96 5.97 9.11
CA TYR A 157 3.49 5.92 9.05
C TYR A 157 2.85 5.25 10.25
N ASN A 158 3.64 4.78 11.19
CA ASN A 158 3.12 4.32 12.48
C ASN A 158 2.43 5.47 13.21
N ALA A 159 1.29 5.23 13.82
CA ALA A 159 0.42 6.18 14.51
C ALA A 159 -0.26 7.22 13.60
N SER A 160 -0.44 6.91 12.34
CA SER A 160 -1.20 7.77 11.44
C SER A 160 -2.69 7.63 11.66
N ASP A 161 -3.37 8.76 11.81
CA ASP A 161 -4.83 8.83 11.98
C ASP A 161 -5.55 8.81 10.65
N TYR A 162 -4.85 9.26 9.64
CA TYR A 162 -5.30 9.30 8.27
C TYR A 162 -4.10 9.15 7.34
N TYR A 163 -4.39 8.73 6.15
CA TYR A 163 -3.44 8.83 5.05
C TYR A 163 -4.15 9.23 3.76
N ILE A 164 -3.40 9.86 2.89
CA ILE A 164 -3.77 10.08 1.49
C ILE A 164 -2.56 9.69 0.67
N ARG A 165 -2.73 8.79 -0.31
CA ARG A 165 -1.66 8.39 -1.22
C ARG A 165 -2.08 8.52 -2.66
N GLY A 166 -1.09 8.77 -3.51
CA GLY A 166 -1.23 8.73 -4.95
C GLY A 166 0.03 8.10 -5.55
N ASN A 167 -0.16 7.13 -6.44
CA ASN A 167 0.91 6.50 -7.18
C ASN A 167 0.58 6.62 -8.67
N PHE A 168 1.56 7.02 -9.43
CA PHE A 168 1.49 7.16 -10.89
C PHE A 168 2.66 6.43 -11.52
N THR A 169 2.38 5.60 -12.52
CA THR A 169 3.40 4.93 -13.30
C THR A 169 3.10 5.15 -14.78
N TYR A 170 4.09 5.61 -15.52
CA TYR A 170 4.08 5.64 -16.98
C TYR A 170 5.02 4.58 -17.51
N GLU A 171 4.52 3.71 -18.37
CA GLU A 171 5.30 2.67 -19.03
C GLU A 171 5.33 2.91 -20.55
N ALA A 172 6.51 2.80 -21.13
CA ALA A 172 6.73 2.87 -22.57
C ALA A 172 7.93 2.03 -22.96
N PRO A 173 8.04 1.56 -24.23
CA PRO A 173 9.18 0.76 -24.67
C PRO A 173 10.49 1.53 -24.69
N MET A 174 10.45 2.83 -24.88
CA MET A 174 11.63 3.70 -24.93
C MET A 174 11.27 5.10 -24.42
N ILE A 175 11.91 5.52 -23.34
CA ILE A 175 11.83 6.88 -22.79
C ILE A 175 13.20 7.56 -22.86
N ALA A 176 14.17 7.07 -22.11
CA ALA A 176 15.52 7.60 -22.05
C ALA A 176 16.52 6.77 -22.87
N THR A 177 16.32 5.46 -22.95
CA THR A 177 17.25 4.55 -23.64
C THR A 177 17.16 4.62 -25.17
N ALA A 178 16.15 5.32 -25.72
CA ALA A 178 16.09 5.67 -27.14
C ALA A 178 17.38 6.37 -27.65
N TRP A 179 18.08 7.06 -26.74
CA TRP A 179 19.34 7.76 -27.04
C TRP A 179 20.58 6.85 -26.98
N LEU A 180 20.43 5.58 -26.54
CA LEU A 180 21.50 4.62 -26.35
C LEU A 180 21.38 3.45 -27.34
N PRO A 181 21.92 3.55 -28.56
CA PRO A 181 21.65 2.60 -29.65
C PRO A 181 22.17 1.18 -29.38
N LEU A 182 23.12 1.00 -28.48
CA LEU A 182 23.69 -0.32 -28.14
C LEU A 182 22.83 -1.03 -27.08
N ILE A 183 22.28 -0.29 -26.13
CA ILE A 183 21.56 -0.83 -24.96
C ILE A 183 20.08 -0.91 -25.27
N GLY A 184 19.51 0.08 -25.95
CA GLY A 184 18.08 0.20 -26.22
C GLY A 184 17.44 -1.03 -26.89
N LYS A 185 18.21 -1.77 -27.70
CA LYS A 185 17.73 -3.00 -28.35
C LYS A 185 17.42 -4.17 -27.40
N TYR A 186 17.95 -4.13 -26.18
CA TYR A 186 17.73 -5.16 -25.16
C TYR A 186 16.65 -4.77 -24.16
N ILE A 187 16.15 -3.53 -24.22
CA ILE A 187 15.15 -3.01 -23.31
C ILE A 187 13.77 -3.27 -23.90
N GLU A 188 12.92 -3.89 -23.10
CA GLU A 188 11.53 -4.20 -23.47
C GLU A 188 10.57 -3.09 -23.00
N ALA A 189 10.81 -2.54 -21.81
CA ALA A 189 10.01 -1.48 -21.26
C ALA A 189 10.82 -0.57 -20.33
N GLU A 190 10.47 0.69 -20.34
CA GLU A 190 10.92 1.68 -19.36
C GLU A 190 9.73 2.24 -18.60
N ARG A 191 9.95 2.55 -17.32
CA ARG A 191 8.90 3.05 -16.44
C ARG A 191 9.38 4.27 -15.69
N LEU A 192 8.47 5.26 -15.59
CA LEU A 192 8.61 6.40 -14.69
C LEU A 192 7.61 6.25 -13.56
N TYR A 193 8.08 6.39 -12.34
CA TYR A 193 7.28 6.27 -11.13
C TYR A 193 7.23 7.59 -10.39
N VAL A 194 6.06 7.97 -9.93
CA VAL A 194 5.84 9.09 -9.03
C VAL A 194 4.86 8.65 -7.97
N SER A 195 5.30 8.62 -6.72
CA SER A 195 4.47 8.25 -5.58
C SER A 195 4.46 9.37 -4.56
N SER A 196 3.31 9.65 -3.96
CA SER A 196 3.15 10.67 -2.93
C SER A 196 2.29 10.16 -1.79
N LEU A 197 2.68 10.50 -0.57
CA LEU A 197 2.00 10.13 0.66
C LEU A 197 1.89 11.35 1.59
N VAL A 198 0.71 11.52 2.16
CA VAL A 198 0.44 12.49 3.22
C VAL A 198 -0.12 11.74 4.42
N VAL A 199 0.56 11.85 5.54
CA VAL A 199 0.12 11.36 6.86
C VAL A 199 0.40 12.43 7.90
N ASN A 200 -0.04 12.26 9.14
CA ASN A 200 0.08 13.27 10.21
C ASN A 200 1.47 13.90 10.36
N HIS A 201 2.53 13.14 10.07
CA HIS A 201 3.91 13.56 10.29
C HIS A 201 4.71 13.81 9.01
N LEU A 202 4.10 13.61 7.83
CA LEU A 202 4.72 13.74 6.51
C LEU A 202 3.82 14.53 5.59
N HIS A 203 4.25 15.74 5.17
CA HIS A 203 3.47 16.62 4.33
C HIS A 203 4.33 17.28 3.23
N PRO A 204 4.41 16.75 2.04
CA PRO A 204 4.23 15.37 1.61
C PRO A 204 5.53 14.55 1.73
N TYR A 205 5.41 13.24 1.71
CA TYR A 205 6.48 12.34 1.31
C TYR A 205 6.31 12.03 -0.18
N THR A 206 7.38 12.06 -0.96
CA THR A 206 7.33 11.74 -2.39
C THR A 206 8.48 10.85 -2.79
N GLU A 207 8.22 9.95 -3.71
CA GLU A 207 9.22 9.13 -4.38
C GLU A 207 9.14 9.34 -5.89
N TRP A 208 10.30 9.45 -6.52
CA TRP A 208 10.46 9.49 -7.96
C TRP A 208 11.34 8.34 -8.37
N GLY A 209 10.91 7.57 -9.35
CA GLY A 209 11.64 6.40 -9.79
C GLY A 209 11.73 6.31 -11.31
N TYR A 210 12.78 5.63 -11.75
CA TYR A 210 12.97 5.22 -13.12
C TYR A 210 13.37 3.75 -13.16
N GLY A 211 12.65 2.97 -13.95
CA GLY A 211 12.86 1.54 -14.10
C GLY A 211 13.09 1.12 -15.55
N VAL A 212 13.87 0.09 -15.72
CA VAL A 212 14.20 -0.51 -17.02
C VAL A 212 14.01 -2.01 -16.91
N THR A 213 13.24 -2.58 -17.82
CA THR A 213 13.01 -4.03 -17.91
C THR A 213 13.62 -4.55 -19.20
N THR A 214 14.42 -5.60 -19.04
CA THR A 214 14.95 -6.44 -20.11
C THR A 214 14.26 -7.81 -20.05
N ARG A 215 14.68 -8.74 -20.91
CA ARG A 215 14.14 -10.12 -20.91
C ARG A 215 14.27 -10.88 -19.59
N ALA A 216 15.30 -10.62 -18.81
CA ALA A 216 15.62 -11.41 -17.63
C ALA A 216 15.76 -10.58 -16.35
N ILE A 217 15.93 -9.27 -16.48
CA ILE A 217 16.28 -8.40 -15.36
C ILE A 217 15.46 -7.13 -15.45
N THR A 218 14.94 -6.72 -14.32
CA THR A 218 14.38 -5.39 -14.10
C THR A 218 15.24 -4.64 -13.10
N LEU A 219 15.58 -3.40 -13.43
CA LEU A 219 16.34 -2.49 -12.58
C LEU A 219 15.53 -1.22 -12.36
N GLY A 220 15.51 -0.74 -11.13
CA GLY A 220 14.86 0.51 -10.76
C GLY A 220 15.75 1.36 -9.85
N ILE A 221 15.72 2.67 -10.06
CA ILE A 221 16.37 3.66 -9.20
C ILE A 221 15.29 4.60 -8.69
N PHE A 222 15.24 4.80 -7.39
CA PHE A 222 14.24 5.61 -6.72
C PHE A 222 14.91 6.67 -5.84
N ALA A 223 14.36 7.88 -5.86
CA ALA A 223 14.77 9.00 -5.02
C ALA A 223 13.61 9.43 -4.13
N ALA A 224 13.85 9.50 -2.84
CA ALA A 224 12.86 9.86 -1.83
C ALA A 224 13.06 11.30 -1.33
N PHE A 225 11.94 11.99 -1.11
CA PHE A 225 11.90 13.35 -0.59
C PHE A 225 10.93 13.40 0.59
N LYS A 226 11.35 14.04 1.67
CA LYS A 226 10.54 14.29 2.85
C LYS A 226 10.33 15.78 3.02
N ASN A 227 9.06 16.24 3.01
CA ASN A 227 8.74 17.66 3.08
C ASN A 227 9.57 18.49 2.08
N THR A 228 9.62 18.04 0.82
CA THR A 228 10.38 18.63 -0.28
C THR A 228 11.91 18.56 -0.18
N LYS A 229 12.47 18.04 0.90
CA LYS A 229 13.92 17.85 1.05
C LYS A 229 14.32 16.44 0.62
N PHE A 230 15.42 16.35 -0.12
CA PHE A 230 16.00 15.06 -0.50
C PHE A 230 16.30 14.24 0.76
N ASN A 231 15.83 12.99 0.76
CA ASN A 231 15.98 12.10 1.89
C ASN A 231 16.89 10.91 1.62
N GLY A 232 16.92 10.44 0.39
CA GLY A 232 17.75 9.30 0.02
C GLY A 232 17.48 8.79 -1.38
N ILE A 233 18.35 7.87 -1.80
CA ILE A 233 18.24 7.16 -3.07
C ILE A 233 18.38 5.67 -2.79
N GLY A 234 17.68 4.84 -3.57
CA GLY A 234 17.79 3.39 -3.52
C GLY A 234 17.63 2.76 -4.88
N CYS A 235 18.19 1.56 -5.02
CA CYS A 235 18.05 0.75 -6.21
C CYS A 235 17.26 -0.50 -5.89
N ARG A 236 16.43 -0.92 -6.83
CA ARG A 236 15.72 -2.19 -6.81
C ARG A 236 16.12 -3.01 -8.02
N PHE A 237 16.14 -4.31 -7.85
CA PHE A 237 16.35 -5.22 -8.97
C PHE A 237 15.47 -6.44 -8.81
N GLY A 238 14.97 -6.93 -9.92
CA GLY A 238 14.19 -8.15 -10.03
C GLY A 238 14.77 -9.07 -11.08
N PHE A 239 14.58 -10.37 -10.89
CA PHE A 239 14.94 -11.38 -11.87
C PHE A 239 13.69 -12.16 -12.27
N GLU A 240 13.44 -12.28 -13.55
CA GLU A 240 12.38 -13.11 -14.09
C GLU A 240 12.96 -14.43 -14.60
N LEU A 241 12.90 -15.46 -13.75
CA LEU A 241 13.50 -16.76 -14.04
C LEU A 241 12.63 -17.70 -14.88
N PHE A 242 11.32 -17.44 -14.88
CA PHE A 242 10.32 -18.32 -15.53
C PHE A 242 9.31 -17.47 -16.30
N ARG A 243 9.76 -16.88 -17.38
CA ARG A 243 8.83 -16.26 -18.32
C ARG A 243 8.34 -17.35 -19.27
N ASP A 244 7.02 -17.49 -19.39
CA ASP A 244 6.42 -18.40 -20.37
C ASP A 244 6.91 -17.97 -21.78
N TRP A 245 7.50 -18.90 -22.49
CA TRP A 245 8.08 -18.75 -23.82
C TRP A 245 7.00 -18.93 -24.89
#